data_5fd96b4e631951bb1300d7a7097947ff
#
_entry.id   5fd96b4e631951bb1300d7a7097947ff
#
_cell.length_a   1.000
_cell.length_b   1.000
_cell.length_c   1.000
_cell.angle_alpha   90.00
_cell.angle_beta   90.00
_cell.angle_gamma   90.00
#
_symmetry.space_group_name_H-M   'P 1'
#
loop_
_entity.id
_entity.type
_entity.pdbx_description
1 polymer ?
#
loop_
_entity_poly.entity_id
_entity_poly.type
_entity_poly.pdbx_seq_one_letter_code
_entity_poly.pdbx_strand_id
1 'polypeptide(L)'
;MEPYRPNCYKIPELNGLRVLLVFIVSWYHFWQQSWLTPSIGSYSLDYLLRAGYMPVDGTILLSGFLLFLPYARAMLLGEAVPNTKQFYQRRIMRIVPSYYFVTLALLFAVALPWHLYYNSSDMVRDVVMHLTFTQTFNPATYIATPIGVASWTIAIEMQAYLIFPLLARWAMKNPLGTLMTMAAGTFAFRGWCVWWLDEYNMVVNQLANFLDIYALGMGAALLYVWLVQRYPAAEKRKAMAWQGIATLLCVLSTWGMLRIFRVQAGESGQAALQAGQMMRRPLLGLAVAGILLTLPFAARPLRFLMGNRVMGWLAAVSMNYYLLHQNLAVHLKRLGVPPSVSAEPNRAGEQPWQLQYTLLCFGLSLLGAALITLLIEKPCAKVLKKMFARGKAENKA
;
A
#
# COMPACT_ATOMS: atom_id res chain seq x y z
N MET A 1 -13.89 7.64 -33.41
CA MET A 1 -13.38 7.12 -32.12
C MET A 1 -14.56 6.55 -31.38
N GLU A 2 -14.49 5.28 -30.97
CA GLU A 2 -15.51 4.70 -30.10
C GLU A 2 -15.62 5.50 -28.78
N PRO A 3 -16.84 5.68 -28.25
CA PRO A 3 -17.02 6.35 -26.98
C PRO A 3 -16.32 5.57 -25.87
N TYR A 4 -15.65 6.30 -24.97
CA TYR A 4 -15.02 5.67 -23.81
C TYR A 4 -16.07 4.95 -22.95
N ARG A 5 -15.78 3.69 -22.60
CA ARG A 5 -16.56 2.91 -21.63
C ARG A 5 -15.67 2.50 -20.47
N PRO A 6 -15.99 2.89 -19.23
CA PRO A 6 -15.28 2.37 -18.06
C PRO A 6 -15.45 0.86 -17.98
N ASN A 7 -14.44 0.18 -17.40
CA ASN A 7 -14.33 -1.29 -17.44
C ASN A 7 -14.10 -1.83 -16.02
N CYS A 8 -14.92 -2.80 -15.58
CA CYS A 8 -14.76 -3.45 -14.29
C CYS A 8 -13.75 -4.61 -14.26
N TYR A 9 -13.11 -4.95 -15.38
CA TYR A 9 -12.08 -5.99 -15.43
C TYR A 9 -10.66 -5.42 -15.45
N LYS A 10 -10.48 -4.26 -16.07
CA LYS A 10 -9.19 -3.60 -16.20
C LYS A 10 -9.37 -2.09 -15.99
N ILE A 11 -8.82 -1.59 -14.92
CA ILE A 11 -8.90 -0.19 -14.49
C ILE A 11 -7.48 0.38 -14.45
N PRO A 12 -6.93 0.79 -15.62
CA PRO A 12 -5.52 1.20 -15.71
C PRO A 12 -5.22 2.44 -14.87
N GLU A 13 -6.20 3.30 -14.62
CA GLU A 13 -6.05 4.52 -13.81
C GLU A 13 -5.63 4.22 -12.36
N LEU A 14 -6.00 3.07 -11.83
CA LEU A 14 -5.60 2.65 -10.48
C LEU A 14 -4.10 2.32 -10.37
N ASN A 15 -3.41 2.11 -11.51
CA ASN A 15 -1.95 1.99 -11.50
C ASN A 15 -1.31 3.30 -11.05
N GLY A 16 -1.75 4.43 -11.60
CA GLY A 16 -1.27 5.75 -11.20
C GLY A 16 -1.56 6.07 -9.73
N LEU A 17 -2.78 5.76 -9.26
CA LEU A 17 -3.13 5.95 -7.85
C LEU A 17 -2.18 5.13 -6.94
N ARG A 18 -1.96 3.85 -7.24
CA ARG A 18 -1.03 2.99 -6.49
C ARG A 18 0.38 3.57 -6.48
N VAL A 19 0.89 3.99 -7.64
CA VAL A 19 2.23 4.57 -7.79
C VAL A 19 2.37 5.82 -6.94
N LEU A 20 1.40 6.73 -6.97
CA LEU A 20 1.44 7.95 -6.17
C LEU A 20 1.43 7.67 -4.67
N LEU A 21 0.58 6.74 -4.20
CA LEU A 21 0.53 6.36 -2.79
C LEU A 21 1.86 5.78 -2.32
N VAL A 22 2.45 4.85 -3.08
CA VAL A 22 3.75 4.25 -2.75
C VAL A 22 4.89 5.27 -2.85
N PHE A 23 4.86 6.16 -3.84
CA PHE A 23 5.86 7.21 -4.02
C PHE A 23 5.90 8.19 -2.83
N ILE A 24 4.75 8.66 -2.35
CA ILE A 24 4.69 9.57 -1.20
C ILE A 24 5.23 8.87 0.06
N VAL A 25 4.89 7.60 0.29
CA VAL A 25 5.42 6.82 1.42
C VAL A 25 6.93 6.68 1.34
N SER A 26 7.47 6.34 0.17
CA SER A 26 8.91 6.20 0.02
C SER A 26 9.64 7.54 0.17
N TRP A 27 9.06 8.60 -0.34
CA TRP A 27 9.62 9.94 -0.19
C TRP A 27 9.67 10.38 1.29
N TYR A 28 8.64 10.06 2.08
CA TYR A 28 8.68 10.24 3.53
C TYR A 28 9.88 9.51 4.18
N HIS A 29 10.13 8.25 3.84
CA HIS A 29 11.27 7.51 4.41
C HIS A 29 12.62 8.05 3.93
N PHE A 30 12.72 8.56 2.71
CA PHE A 30 13.93 9.23 2.22
C PHE A 30 14.14 10.58 2.90
N TRP A 31 13.05 11.34 3.11
CA TRP A 31 13.06 12.58 3.87
C TRP A 31 13.52 12.37 5.32
N GLN A 32 13.10 11.31 5.98
CA GLN A 32 13.57 10.97 7.34
C GLN A 32 15.11 10.84 7.41
N GLN A 33 15.77 10.48 6.30
CA GLN A 33 17.21 10.33 6.22
C GLN A 33 17.91 11.59 5.70
N SER A 34 17.30 12.31 4.75
CA SER A 34 17.93 13.45 4.06
C SER A 34 17.57 14.81 4.65
N TRP A 35 16.38 14.93 5.25
CA TRP A 35 15.73 16.19 5.64
C TRP A 35 15.53 17.18 4.48
N LEU A 36 15.55 16.70 3.24
CA LEU A 36 15.25 17.52 2.08
C LEU A 36 13.78 17.92 2.07
N THR A 37 13.49 19.19 2.29
CA THR A 37 12.15 19.74 2.20
C THR A 37 11.95 20.45 0.85
N PRO A 38 11.18 19.84 -0.09
CA PRO A 38 10.96 20.44 -1.39
C PRO A 38 9.98 21.60 -1.31
N SER A 39 10.17 22.58 -2.20
CA SER A 39 9.27 23.71 -2.38
C SER A 39 8.99 23.97 -3.87
N ILE A 40 7.84 24.58 -4.16
CA ILE A 40 7.47 25.05 -5.49
C ILE A 40 7.27 26.57 -5.36
N GLY A 41 8.29 27.33 -5.77
CA GLY A 41 8.36 28.76 -5.47
C GLY A 41 8.37 28.99 -3.95
N SER A 42 7.47 29.81 -3.44
CA SER A 42 7.31 30.08 -2.01
C SER A 42 6.48 29.01 -1.26
N TYR A 43 5.94 27.99 -1.97
CA TYR A 43 5.04 27.01 -1.40
C TYR A 43 5.81 25.75 -0.94
N SER A 44 5.87 25.54 0.37
CA SER A 44 6.51 24.34 0.94
C SER A 44 5.62 23.11 0.83
N LEU A 45 6.22 21.98 0.44
CA LEU A 45 5.61 20.65 0.42
C LEU A 45 5.92 19.82 1.68
N ASP A 46 6.44 20.44 2.73
CA ASP A 46 6.83 19.80 3.99
C ASP A 46 5.72 18.92 4.58
N TYR A 47 4.47 19.39 4.53
CA TYR A 47 3.32 18.63 5.04
C TYR A 47 3.09 17.29 4.32
N LEU A 48 3.44 17.19 3.02
CA LEU A 48 3.35 15.91 2.29
C LEU A 48 4.35 14.90 2.83
N LEU A 49 5.54 15.37 3.20
CA LEU A 49 6.60 14.52 3.71
C LEU A 49 6.34 14.16 5.17
N ARG A 50 6.00 15.12 6.02
CA ARG A 50 5.72 14.86 7.44
C ARG A 50 4.55 13.92 7.67
N ALA A 51 3.52 13.95 6.82
CA ALA A 51 2.38 13.03 6.84
C ALA A 51 2.50 11.90 5.82
N GLY A 52 3.66 11.73 5.18
CA GLY A 52 3.85 10.83 4.03
C GLY A 52 3.79 9.33 4.37
N TYR A 53 3.68 8.95 5.63
CA TYR A 53 3.37 7.58 6.06
C TYR A 53 1.88 7.22 5.94
N MET A 54 0.97 8.21 5.92
CA MET A 54 -0.48 8.00 5.87
C MET A 54 -1.00 7.33 4.58
N PRO A 55 -0.42 7.56 3.36
CA PRO A 55 -0.88 6.90 2.14
C PRO A 55 -0.84 5.37 2.16
N VAL A 56 -0.17 4.74 3.13
CA VAL A 56 -0.26 3.29 3.36
C VAL A 56 -1.71 2.85 3.53
N ASP A 57 -2.53 3.63 4.23
CA ASP A 57 -3.96 3.35 4.41
C ASP A 57 -4.69 3.27 3.05
N GLY A 58 -4.30 4.12 2.09
CA GLY A 58 -4.80 4.09 0.71
C GLY A 58 -4.39 2.83 -0.06
N THR A 59 -3.18 2.30 0.18
CA THR A 59 -2.76 1.03 -0.45
C THR A 59 -3.55 -0.17 0.09
N ILE A 60 -3.87 -0.15 1.39
CA ILE A 60 -4.72 -1.17 2.04
C ILE A 60 -6.16 -1.09 1.52
N LEU A 61 -6.72 0.12 1.37
CA LEU A 61 -8.03 0.32 0.76
C LEU A 61 -8.07 -0.22 -0.67
N LEU A 62 -7.05 0.10 -1.49
CA LEU A 62 -6.93 -0.40 -2.85
C LEU A 62 -6.83 -1.92 -2.90
N SER A 63 -6.18 -2.54 -1.91
CA SER A 63 -6.14 -4.00 -1.74
C SER A 63 -7.55 -4.54 -1.49
N GLY A 64 -8.30 -3.99 -0.52
CA GLY A 64 -9.70 -4.36 -0.25
C GLY A 64 -10.59 -4.25 -1.49
N PHE A 65 -10.46 -3.16 -2.25
CA PHE A 65 -11.18 -2.94 -3.51
C PHE A 65 -10.86 -4.02 -4.54
N LEU A 66 -9.58 -4.22 -4.87
CA LEU A 66 -9.16 -5.15 -5.92
C LEU A 66 -9.43 -6.61 -5.58
N LEU A 67 -9.36 -6.96 -4.30
CA LEU A 67 -9.69 -8.30 -3.82
C LEU A 67 -11.19 -8.57 -3.93
N PHE A 68 -12.02 -7.59 -3.60
CA PHE A 68 -13.47 -7.76 -3.59
C PHE A 68 -14.13 -7.52 -4.96
N LEU A 69 -13.46 -6.84 -5.89
CA LEU A 69 -13.99 -6.54 -7.22
C LEU A 69 -14.54 -7.76 -7.98
N PRO A 70 -13.89 -8.96 -7.99
CA PRO A 70 -14.47 -10.15 -8.58
C PRO A 70 -15.74 -10.65 -7.87
N TYR A 71 -15.85 -10.49 -6.56
CA TYR A 71 -17.06 -10.84 -5.80
C TYR A 71 -18.17 -9.82 -6.06
N ALA A 72 -17.85 -8.54 -6.17
CA ALA A 72 -18.82 -7.51 -6.57
C ALA A 72 -19.39 -7.76 -7.97
N ARG A 73 -18.56 -8.24 -8.93
CA ARG A 73 -19.04 -8.68 -10.24
C ARG A 73 -19.92 -9.94 -10.15
N ALA A 74 -19.55 -10.91 -9.31
CA ALA A 74 -20.42 -12.09 -9.09
C ALA A 74 -21.79 -11.68 -8.55
N MET A 75 -21.84 -10.70 -7.62
CA MET A 75 -23.10 -10.23 -7.03
C MET A 75 -23.96 -9.41 -8.01
N LEU A 76 -23.34 -8.54 -8.81
CA LEU A 76 -24.05 -7.54 -9.61
C LEU A 76 -24.18 -7.91 -11.11
N LEU A 77 -23.29 -8.77 -11.62
CA LEU A 77 -23.27 -9.21 -13.01
C LEU A 77 -23.59 -10.70 -13.18
N GLY A 78 -23.82 -11.44 -12.09
CA GLY A 78 -24.10 -12.88 -12.15
C GLY A 78 -22.91 -13.77 -12.51
N GLU A 79 -21.67 -13.26 -12.36
CA GLU A 79 -20.45 -14.02 -12.66
C GLU A 79 -20.21 -15.14 -11.61
N ALA A 80 -19.35 -16.10 -11.97
CA ALA A 80 -18.96 -17.16 -11.06
C ALA A 80 -18.19 -16.62 -9.85
N VAL A 81 -18.51 -17.10 -8.65
CA VAL A 81 -17.81 -16.73 -7.41
C VAL A 81 -16.36 -17.18 -7.47
N PRO A 82 -15.40 -16.32 -7.09
CA PRO A 82 -13.98 -16.67 -7.08
C PRO A 82 -13.65 -17.89 -6.23
N ASN A 83 -12.84 -18.79 -6.77
CA ASN A 83 -12.40 -19.99 -6.07
C ASN A 83 -11.35 -19.65 -5.01
N THR A 84 -11.59 -20.06 -3.77
CA THR A 84 -10.71 -19.79 -2.60
C THR A 84 -9.29 -20.36 -2.76
N LYS A 85 -9.14 -21.60 -3.28
CA LYS A 85 -7.81 -22.21 -3.51
C LYS A 85 -7.01 -21.39 -4.51
N GLN A 86 -7.64 -20.96 -5.61
CA GLN A 86 -6.99 -20.10 -6.61
C GLN A 86 -6.67 -18.71 -6.08
N PHE A 87 -7.50 -18.19 -5.16
CA PHE A 87 -7.22 -16.93 -4.47
C PHE A 87 -5.90 -17.01 -3.72
N TYR A 88 -5.74 -18.00 -2.81
CA TYR A 88 -4.50 -18.18 -2.06
C TYR A 88 -3.29 -18.44 -2.96
N GLN A 89 -3.42 -19.30 -3.95
CA GLN A 89 -2.33 -19.57 -4.91
C GLN A 89 -1.82 -18.30 -5.58
N ARG A 90 -2.73 -17.41 -6.03
CA ARG A 90 -2.34 -16.13 -6.64
C ARG A 90 -1.63 -15.20 -5.67
N ARG A 91 -2.04 -15.15 -4.39
CA ARG A 91 -1.40 -14.30 -3.37
C ARG A 91 -0.01 -14.82 -3.01
N ILE A 92 0.12 -16.12 -2.77
CA ILE A 92 1.41 -16.76 -2.50
C ILE A 92 2.40 -16.52 -3.64
N MET A 93 1.99 -16.79 -4.90
CA MET A 93 2.87 -16.60 -6.05
C MET A 93 3.35 -15.15 -6.23
N ARG A 94 2.56 -14.18 -5.79
CA ARG A 94 2.88 -12.76 -5.94
C ARG A 94 3.78 -12.23 -4.83
N ILE A 95 3.55 -12.64 -3.58
CA ILE A 95 4.15 -11.99 -2.41
C ILE A 95 5.34 -12.78 -1.87
N VAL A 96 5.14 -14.07 -1.61
CA VAL A 96 6.08 -14.88 -0.86
C VAL A 96 7.48 -14.91 -1.48
N PRO A 97 7.67 -15.10 -2.81
CA PRO A 97 9.01 -15.19 -3.38
C PRO A 97 9.85 -13.93 -3.16
N SER A 98 9.28 -12.78 -3.47
CA SER A 98 9.99 -11.50 -3.31
C SER A 98 10.22 -11.14 -1.84
N TYR A 99 9.19 -11.33 -1.02
CA TYR A 99 9.27 -11.01 0.40
C TYR A 99 10.33 -11.85 1.11
N TYR A 100 10.33 -13.18 0.91
CA TYR A 100 11.34 -14.06 1.50
C TYR A 100 12.73 -13.76 0.97
N PHE A 101 12.85 -13.51 -0.34
CA PHE A 101 14.14 -13.14 -0.92
C PHE A 101 14.71 -11.86 -0.28
N VAL A 102 13.92 -10.79 -0.16
CA VAL A 102 14.39 -9.53 0.45
C VAL A 102 14.71 -9.71 1.94
N THR A 103 13.86 -10.40 2.69
CA THR A 103 14.09 -10.68 4.12
C THR A 103 15.38 -11.47 4.35
N LEU A 104 15.61 -12.54 3.58
CA LEU A 104 16.83 -13.34 3.67
C LEU A 104 18.07 -12.59 3.14
N ALA A 105 17.92 -11.79 2.09
CA ALA A 105 19.01 -10.93 1.60
C ALA A 105 19.44 -9.92 2.66
N LEU A 106 18.50 -9.27 3.36
CA LEU A 106 18.81 -8.39 4.48
C LEU A 106 19.46 -9.13 5.66
N LEU A 107 19.01 -10.34 5.96
CA LEU A 107 19.62 -11.16 6.99
C LEU A 107 21.10 -11.44 6.65
N PHE A 108 21.37 -12.01 5.47
CA PHE A 108 22.71 -12.49 5.10
C PHE A 108 23.66 -11.38 4.63
N ALA A 109 23.16 -10.34 3.96
CA ALA A 109 24.00 -9.26 3.43
C ALA A 109 24.16 -8.09 4.41
N VAL A 110 23.28 -7.95 5.40
CA VAL A 110 23.27 -6.82 6.32
C VAL A 110 23.32 -7.26 7.77
N ALA A 111 22.29 -7.95 8.26
CA ALA A 111 22.15 -8.18 9.70
C ALA A 111 23.27 -9.04 10.29
N LEU A 112 23.66 -10.11 9.61
CA LEU A 112 24.75 -11.00 10.06
C LEU A 112 26.14 -10.34 9.92
N PRO A 113 26.55 -9.78 8.76
CA PRO A 113 27.88 -9.16 8.64
C PRO A 113 28.09 -7.98 9.58
N TRP A 114 27.03 -7.27 9.94
CA TRP A 114 27.11 -6.09 10.81
C TRP A 114 26.76 -6.37 12.26
N HIS A 115 26.61 -7.67 12.62
CA HIS A 115 26.32 -8.13 13.97
C HIS A 115 25.13 -7.39 14.63
N LEU A 116 24.01 -7.24 13.89
CA LEU A 116 22.86 -6.44 14.33
C LEU A 116 21.94 -7.15 15.33
N TYR A 117 22.17 -8.44 15.59
CA TYR A 117 21.48 -9.19 16.63
C TYR A 117 22.36 -9.36 17.87
N TYR A 118 21.75 -9.21 19.04
CA TYR A 118 22.44 -9.42 20.29
C TYR A 118 22.79 -10.89 20.53
N ASN A 119 21.90 -11.80 20.15
CA ASN A 119 22.09 -13.24 20.29
C ASN A 119 21.35 -14.01 19.19
N SER A 120 21.66 -15.32 19.07
CA SER A 120 21.06 -16.21 18.05
C SER A 120 19.55 -16.44 18.27
N SER A 121 19.07 -16.39 19.51
CA SER A 121 17.65 -16.57 19.82
C SER A 121 16.82 -15.42 19.28
N ASP A 122 17.30 -14.17 19.40
CA ASP A 122 16.64 -12.99 18.85
C ASP A 122 16.59 -13.05 17.33
N MET A 123 17.70 -13.48 16.70
CA MET A 123 17.77 -13.68 15.25
C MET A 123 16.75 -14.74 14.78
N VAL A 124 16.73 -15.91 15.41
CA VAL A 124 15.79 -16.98 15.03
C VAL A 124 14.36 -16.54 15.21
N ARG A 125 14.03 -15.89 16.32
CA ARG A 125 12.70 -15.33 16.56
C ARG A 125 12.29 -14.33 15.47
N ASP A 126 13.18 -13.39 15.13
CA ASP A 126 12.91 -12.37 14.11
C ASP A 126 12.68 -13.00 12.73
N VAL A 127 13.54 -13.93 12.32
CA VAL A 127 13.41 -14.64 11.04
C VAL A 127 12.10 -15.44 11.01
N VAL A 128 11.79 -16.23 12.05
CA VAL A 128 10.57 -17.04 12.10
C VAL A 128 9.33 -16.16 12.02
N MET A 129 9.28 -15.08 12.78
CA MET A 129 8.12 -14.19 12.78
C MET A 129 7.94 -13.46 11.45
N HIS A 130 9.02 -13.11 10.75
CA HIS A 130 8.94 -12.56 9.38
C HIS A 130 8.46 -13.61 8.38
N LEU A 131 9.01 -14.82 8.40
CA LEU A 131 8.59 -15.89 7.47
C LEU A 131 7.14 -16.35 7.71
N THR A 132 6.61 -16.17 8.91
CA THR A 132 5.21 -16.46 9.24
C THR A 132 4.27 -15.25 9.16
N PHE A 133 4.77 -14.05 8.80
CA PHE A 133 4.02 -12.80 8.75
C PHE A 133 3.39 -12.39 10.09
N THR A 134 4.03 -12.76 11.20
CA THR A 134 3.58 -12.46 12.58
C THR A 134 4.46 -11.42 13.29
N GLN A 135 5.43 -10.84 12.60
CA GLN A 135 6.40 -9.88 13.17
C GLN A 135 5.75 -8.67 13.83
N THR A 136 4.52 -8.31 13.47
CA THR A 136 3.80 -7.18 14.08
C THR A 136 3.32 -7.44 15.51
N PHE A 137 3.38 -8.68 15.99
CA PHE A 137 2.92 -9.06 17.34
C PHE A 137 3.99 -8.98 18.43
N ASN A 138 5.24 -8.68 18.07
CA ASN A 138 6.33 -8.60 19.03
C ASN A 138 7.19 -7.34 18.79
N PRO A 139 7.49 -6.51 19.81
CA PRO A 139 8.26 -5.28 19.65
C PRO A 139 9.65 -5.48 19.04
N ALA A 140 10.34 -6.56 19.42
CA ALA A 140 11.69 -6.84 18.91
C ALA A 140 11.71 -7.19 17.42
N THR A 141 10.64 -7.77 16.88
CA THR A 141 10.53 -8.18 15.47
C THR A 141 9.74 -7.19 14.62
N TYR A 142 9.11 -6.18 15.25
CA TYR A 142 8.37 -5.14 14.55
C TYR A 142 9.08 -3.79 14.58
N ILE A 143 9.48 -3.31 15.78
CA ILE A 143 10.05 -1.98 15.96
C ILE A 143 11.57 -1.99 15.78
N ALA A 144 12.24 -3.02 16.32
CA ALA A 144 13.69 -3.11 16.39
C ALA A 144 14.32 -4.08 15.38
N THR A 145 13.55 -4.60 14.42
CA THR A 145 14.06 -5.57 13.43
C THR A 145 15.09 -4.96 12.48
N PRO A 146 16.23 -5.64 12.23
CA PRO A 146 17.17 -5.24 11.19
C PRO A 146 16.84 -5.77 9.78
N ILE A 147 15.84 -6.68 9.64
CA ILE A 147 15.55 -7.40 8.39
C ILE A 147 14.26 -6.96 7.69
N GLY A 148 13.67 -5.84 8.07
CA GLY A 148 12.54 -5.36 7.29
C GLY A 148 11.57 -4.43 8.00
N VAL A 149 12.01 -3.25 8.41
CA VAL A 149 11.16 -2.29 9.15
C VAL A 149 9.86 -1.94 8.40
N ALA A 150 9.90 -1.70 7.07
CA ALA A 150 8.70 -1.41 6.28
C ALA A 150 7.82 -2.65 5.98
N SER A 151 8.28 -3.84 6.31
CA SER A 151 7.60 -5.09 5.94
C SER A 151 6.32 -5.38 6.73
N TRP A 152 6.04 -4.60 7.78
CA TRP A 152 4.83 -4.74 8.59
C TRP A 152 3.54 -4.64 7.75
N THR A 153 3.54 -3.85 6.69
CA THR A 153 2.37 -3.73 5.80
C THR A 153 2.08 -5.04 5.06
N ILE A 154 3.14 -5.76 4.66
CA ILE A 154 3.00 -7.07 4.03
C ILE A 154 2.44 -8.11 5.03
N ALA A 155 2.86 -8.03 6.31
CA ALA A 155 2.27 -8.86 7.35
C ALA A 155 0.76 -8.60 7.50
N ILE A 156 0.34 -7.33 7.59
CA ILE A 156 -1.06 -6.95 7.66
C ILE A 156 -1.83 -7.43 6.42
N GLU A 157 -1.27 -7.28 5.22
CA GLU A 157 -1.90 -7.79 4.00
C GLU A 157 -2.04 -9.32 4.02
N MET A 158 -1.03 -10.06 4.44
CA MET A 158 -1.09 -11.52 4.51
C MET A 158 -2.08 -12.01 5.57
N GLN A 159 -2.13 -11.36 6.74
CA GLN A 159 -3.14 -11.60 7.77
C GLN A 159 -4.55 -11.33 7.24
N ALA A 160 -4.75 -10.22 6.51
CA ALA A 160 -6.02 -9.91 5.87
C ALA A 160 -6.39 -10.95 4.81
N TYR A 161 -5.44 -11.40 3.97
CA TYR A 161 -5.71 -12.44 2.96
C TYR A 161 -6.14 -13.75 3.57
N LEU A 162 -5.62 -14.10 4.75
CA LEU A 162 -6.02 -15.32 5.46
C LEU A 162 -7.53 -15.35 5.74
N ILE A 163 -8.09 -14.23 6.19
CA ILE A 163 -9.51 -14.13 6.56
C ILE A 163 -10.41 -13.63 5.41
N PHE A 164 -9.82 -13.06 4.33
CA PHE A 164 -10.56 -12.38 3.28
C PHE A 164 -11.63 -13.24 2.58
N PRO A 165 -11.40 -14.53 2.21
CA PRO A 165 -12.44 -15.33 1.58
C PRO A 165 -13.67 -15.55 2.47
N LEU A 166 -13.50 -15.56 3.79
CA LEU A 166 -14.60 -15.62 4.76
C LEU A 166 -15.37 -14.30 4.78
N LEU A 167 -14.67 -13.17 4.91
CA LEU A 167 -15.27 -11.83 4.86
C LEU A 167 -16.01 -11.59 3.56
N ALA A 168 -15.44 -12.01 2.43
CA ALA A 168 -16.06 -11.86 1.12
C ALA A 168 -17.37 -12.68 1.01
N ARG A 169 -17.40 -13.92 1.53
CA ARG A 169 -18.61 -14.74 1.57
C ARG A 169 -19.70 -14.15 2.46
N TRP A 170 -19.33 -13.60 3.61
CA TRP A 170 -20.27 -12.90 4.49
C TRP A 170 -20.82 -11.65 3.81
N ALA A 171 -19.98 -10.85 3.16
CA ALA A 171 -20.39 -9.67 2.41
C ALA A 171 -21.29 -10.02 1.22
N MET A 172 -21.12 -11.18 0.58
CA MET A 172 -22.04 -11.65 -0.47
C MET A 172 -23.43 -11.97 0.07
N LYS A 173 -23.55 -12.46 1.32
CA LYS A 173 -24.84 -12.76 1.96
C LYS A 173 -25.52 -11.50 2.53
N ASN A 174 -24.74 -10.67 3.20
CA ASN A 174 -25.21 -9.43 3.83
C ASN A 174 -24.09 -8.37 3.71
N PRO A 175 -24.03 -7.61 2.58
CA PRO A 175 -22.95 -6.67 2.34
C PRO A 175 -22.91 -5.57 3.41
N LEU A 176 -24.06 -4.92 3.68
CA LEU A 176 -24.11 -3.82 4.65
C LEU A 176 -23.76 -4.29 6.07
N GLY A 177 -24.34 -5.38 6.52
CA GLY A 177 -24.06 -5.94 7.85
C GLY A 177 -22.59 -6.29 8.02
N THR A 178 -21.94 -6.93 7.02
CA THR A 178 -20.52 -7.28 7.08
C THR A 178 -19.63 -6.03 7.14
N LEU A 179 -19.86 -5.06 6.25
CA LEU A 179 -19.06 -3.84 6.21
C LEU A 179 -19.20 -3.02 7.50
N MET A 180 -20.42 -2.91 8.03
CA MET A 180 -20.68 -2.22 9.30
C MET A 180 -20.03 -2.94 10.49
N THR A 181 -20.05 -4.27 10.54
CA THR A 181 -19.38 -5.04 11.59
C THR A 181 -17.87 -4.86 11.56
N MET A 182 -17.26 -4.87 10.35
CA MET A 182 -15.83 -4.59 10.19
C MET A 182 -15.49 -3.18 10.68
N ALA A 183 -16.27 -2.18 10.30
CA ALA A 183 -16.08 -0.80 10.75
C ALA A 183 -16.28 -0.66 12.27
N ALA A 184 -17.37 -1.19 12.82
CA ALA A 184 -17.67 -1.15 14.26
C ALA A 184 -16.55 -1.81 15.09
N GLY A 185 -16.05 -2.98 14.65
CA GLY A 185 -14.93 -3.65 15.30
C GLY A 185 -13.66 -2.80 15.32
N THR A 186 -13.36 -2.12 14.21
CA THR A 186 -12.22 -1.19 14.17
C THR A 186 -12.42 0.02 15.07
N PHE A 187 -13.62 0.63 15.09
CA PHE A 187 -13.86 1.78 15.96
C PHE A 187 -13.83 1.39 17.44
N ALA A 188 -14.34 0.21 17.81
CA ALA A 188 -14.25 -0.33 19.16
C ALA A 188 -12.78 -0.57 19.55
N PHE A 189 -11.96 -1.14 18.66
CA PHE A 189 -10.53 -1.34 18.87
C PHE A 189 -9.78 -0.02 19.07
N ARG A 190 -10.03 0.98 18.21
CA ARG A 190 -9.42 2.32 18.34
C ARG A 190 -9.86 3.02 19.63
N GLY A 191 -11.14 2.93 20.00
CA GLY A 191 -11.65 3.45 21.25
C GLY A 191 -10.94 2.81 22.45
N TRP A 192 -10.81 1.48 22.43
CA TRP A 192 -10.03 0.78 23.44
C TRP A 192 -8.58 1.27 23.48
N CYS A 193 -7.88 1.40 22.37
CA CYS A 193 -6.51 1.92 22.32
C CYS A 193 -6.41 3.31 22.97
N VAL A 194 -7.26 4.25 22.55
CA VAL A 194 -7.19 5.65 23.00
C VAL A 194 -7.55 5.82 24.48
N TRP A 195 -8.45 4.99 25.02
CA TRP A 195 -8.92 5.14 26.40
C TRP A 195 -8.08 4.40 27.44
N TRP A 196 -7.36 3.32 27.02
CA TRP A 196 -6.64 2.46 27.96
C TRP A 196 -5.12 2.35 27.74
N LEU A 197 -4.59 2.88 26.63
CA LEU A 197 -3.16 2.78 26.35
C LEU A 197 -2.50 4.16 26.37
N ASP A 198 -1.32 4.23 26.98
CA ASP A 198 -0.46 5.42 26.95
C ASP A 198 0.43 5.48 25.71
N GLU A 199 0.72 4.32 25.10
CA GLU A 199 1.57 4.17 23.91
C GLU A 199 0.88 3.33 22.83
N TYR A 200 1.04 3.77 21.57
CA TYR A 200 0.34 3.16 20.44
C TYR A 200 1.26 2.39 19.48
N ASN A 201 2.57 2.29 19.80
CA ASN A 201 3.57 1.69 18.91
C ASN A 201 3.17 0.30 18.41
N MET A 202 2.66 -0.55 19.31
CA MET A 202 2.28 -1.92 19.00
C MET A 202 0.88 -2.09 18.41
N VAL A 203 0.02 -1.10 18.55
CA VAL A 203 -1.40 -1.21 18.14
C VAL A 203 -1.76 -0.40 16.90
N VAL A 204 -1.02 0.67 16.61
CA VAL A 204 -1.31 1.59 15.50
C VAL A 204 -1.36 0.86 14.14
N ASN A 205 -0.53 -0.15 13.94
CA ASN A 205 -0.42 -0.90 12.71
C ASN A 205 -0.79 -2.40 12.87
N GLN A 206 -1.83 -2.71 13.65
CA GLN A 206 -2.43 -4.04 13.69
C GLN A 206 -3.59 -4.16 12.70
N LEU A 207 -3.86 -5.37 12.19
CA LEU A 207 -4.96 -5.62 11.24
C LEU A 207 -6.31 -5.07 11.75
N ALA A 208 -6.59 -5.20 13.04
CA ALA A 208 -7.82 -4.68 13.65
C ALA A 208 -8.02 -3.18 13.42
N ASN A 209 -6.92 -2.43 13.25
CA ASN A 209 -6.93 -1.00 13.00
C ASN A 209 -7.18 -0.62 11.53
N PHE A 210 -7.34 -1.60 10.63
CA PHE A 210 -7.51 -1.41 9.19
C PHE A 210 -8.76 -2.09 8.60
N LEU A 211 -9.57 -2.78 9.42
CA LEU A 211 -10.74 -3.50 8.88
C LEU A 211 -11.79 -2.55 8.29
N ASP A 212 -11.94 -1.34 8.82
CA ASP A 212 -12.79 -0.30 8.24
C ASP A 212 -12.27 0.17 6.86
N ILE A 213 -10.96 0.27 6.70
CA ILE A 213 -10.32 0.64 5.43
C ILE A 213 -10.52 -0.46 4.40
N TYR A 214 -10.40 -1.74 4.79
CA TYR A 214 -10.77 -2.87 3.95
C TYR A 214 -12.27 -2.84 3.59
N ALA A 215 -13.14 -2.57 4.57
CA ALA A 215 -14.58 -2.46 4.35
C ALA A 215 -14.93 -1.35 3.36
N LEU A 216 -14.30 -0.16 3.48
CA LEU A 216 -14.44 0.92 2.51
C LEU A 216 -14.01 0.48 1.10
N GLY A 217 -12.89 -0.24 0.98
CA GLY A 217 -12.44 -0.78 -0.30
C GLY A 217 -13.44 -1.78 -0.89
N MET A 218 -13.98 -2.69 -0.07
CA MET A 218 -15.02 -3.65 -0.50
C MET A 218 -16.31 -2.94 -0.94
N GLY A 219 -16.78 -1.96 -0.17
CA GLY A 219 -17.94 -1.13 -0.50
C GLY A 219 -17.73 -0.33 -1.78
N ALA A 220 -16.54 0.24 -1.95
CA ALA A 220 -16.14 0.94 -3.17
C ALA A 220 -16.17 0.00 -4.41
N ALA A 221 -15.82 -1.29 -4.26
CA ALA A 221 -15.89 -2.25 -5.37
C ALA A 221 -17.34 -2.50 -5.81
N LEU A 222 -18.29 -2.64 -4.88
CA LEU A 222 -19.73 -2.74 -5.20
C LEU A 222 -20.21 -1.49 -5.93
N LEU A 223 -19.93 -0.33 -5.35
CA LEU A 223 -20.35 0.96 -5.92
C LEU A 223 -19.73 1.17 -7.31
N TYR A 224 -18.45 0.80 -7.50
CA TYR A 224 -17.78 0.94 -8.78
C TYR A 224 -18.44 0.09 -9.88
N VAL A 225 -18.73 -1.19 -9.63
CA VAL A 225 -19.41 -2.06 -10.60
C VAL A 225 -20.80 -1.51 -10.93
N TRP A 226 -21.55 -1.04 -9.94
CA TRP A 226 -22.85 -0.41 -10.11
C TRP A 226 -22.78 0.88 -10.96
N LEU A 227 -21.76 1.75 -10.73
CA LEU A 227 -21.53 2.95 -11.52
C LEU A 227 -21.17 2.63 -12.98
N VAL A 228 -20.33 1.61 -13.22
CA VAL A 228 -19.97 1.17 -14.58
C VAL A 228 -21.19 0.74 -15.38
N GLN A 229 -22.13 0.00 -14.75
CA GLN A 229 -23.38 -0.41 -15.40
C GLN A 229 -24.27 0.78 -15.80
N ARG A 230 -24.20 1.87 -15.05
CA ARG A 230 -25.04 3.07 -15.27
C ARG A 230 -24.39 4.16 -16.12
N TYR A 231 -23.12 3.97 -16.49
CA TYR A 231 -22.40 4.95 -17.28
C TYR A 231 -23.03 5.11 -18.68
N PRO A 232 -23.50 6.32 -19.06
CA PRO A 232 -24.28 6.54 -20.28
C PRO A 232 -23.37 6.70 -21.51
N ALA A 233 -22.60 5.66 -21.86
CA ALA A 233 -21.59 5.70 -22.93
C ALA A 233 -22.17 6.05 -24.32
N ALA A 234 -23.42 5.70 -24.57
CA ALA A 234 -24.10 5.98 -25.85
C ALA A 234 -24.58 7.46 -25.96
N GLU A 235 -24.75 8.14 -24.85
CA GLU A 235 -25.28 9.51 -24.80
C GLU A 235 -24.16 10.52 -24.53
N LYS A 236 -23.52 11.03 -25.57
CA LYS A 236 -22.33 11.89 -25.50
C LYS A 236 -22.47 13.03 -24.49
N ARG A 237 -23.60 13.75 -24.47
CA ARG A 237 -23.83 14.88 -23.56
C ARG A 237 -23.88 14.45 -22.09
N LYS A 238 -24.58 13.34 -21.79
CA LYS A 238 -24.63 12.80 -20.42
C LYS A 238 -23.26 12.23 -20.00
N ALA A 239 -22.56 11.53 -20.90
CA ALA A 239 -21.22 11.04 -20.65
C ALA A 239 -20.22 12.16 -20.34
N MET A 240 -20.30 13.30 -21.03
CA MET A 240 -19.49 14.49 -20.73
C MET A 240 -19.83 15.09 -19.36
N ALA A 241 -21.11 15.18 -19.01
CA ALA A 241 -21.53 15.65 -17.68
C ALA A 241 -21.01 14.73 -16.57
N TRP A 242 -21.10 13.41 -16.75
CA TRP A 242 -20.50 12.44 -15.83
C TRP A 242 -19.00 12.63 -15.66
N GLN A 243 -18.26 12.82 -16.77
CA GLN A 243 -16.83 13.08 -16.73
C GLN A 243 -16.50 14.38 -15.98
N GLY A 244 -17.28 15.44 -16.19
CA GLY A 244 -17.13 16.70 -15.47
C GLY A 244 -17.34 16.54 -13.96
N ILE A 245 -18.44 15.91 -13.56
CA ILE A 245 -18.75 15.64 -12.15
C ILE A 245 -17.68 14.73 -11.52
N ALA A 246 -17.30 13.65 -12.20
CA ALA A 246 -16.27 12.74 -11.69
C ALA A 246 -14.91 13.42 -11.52
N THR A 247 -14.55 14.33 -12.46
CA THR A 247 -13.31 15.11 -12.35
C THR A 247 -13.35 16.05 -11.15
N LEU A 248 -14.47 16.77 -10.97
CA LEU A 248 -14.66 17.66 -9.82
C LEU A 248 -14.56 16.89 -8.50
N LEU A 249 -15.27 15.76 -8.38
CA LEU A 249 -15.23 14.93 -7.19
C LEU A 249 -13.83 14.35 -6.94
N CYS A 250 -13.10 13.96 -7.99
CA CYS A 250 -11.71 13.49 -7.88
C CYS A 250 -10.80 14.59 -7.32
N VAL A 251 -10.93 15.83 -7.82
CA VAL A 251 -10.17 16.99 -7.33
C VAL A 251 -10.54 17.31 -5.89
N LEU A 252 -11.82 17.33 -5.53
CA LEU A 252 -12.27 17.59 -4.16
C LEU A 252 -11.78 16.51 -3.19
N SER A 253 -11.83 15.25 -3.60
CA SER A 253 -11.30 14.13 -2.80
C SER A 253 -9.78 14.22 -2.60
N THR A 254 -9.04 14.60 -3.65
CA THR A 254 -7.61 14.86 -3.56
C THR A 254 -7.31 16.04 -2.64
N TRP A 255 -8.05 17.12 -2.76
CA TRP A 255 -7.93 18.26 -1.85
C TRP A 255 -8.21 17.87 -0.40
N GLY A 256 -9.27 17.09 -0.16
CA GLY A 256 -9.59 16.55 1.17
C GLY A 256 -8.45 15.71 1.75
N MET A 257 -7.86 14.82 0.95
CA MET A 257 -6.68 14.03 1.33
C MET A 257 -5.50 14.95 1.72
N LEU A 258 -5.20 15.98 0.93
CA LEU A 258 -4.12 16.92 1.22
C LEU A 258 -4.40 17.79 2.46
N ARG A 259 -5.68 18.11 2.74
CA ARG A 259 -6.08 18.79 3.99
C ARG A 259 -5.84 17.90 5.21
N ILE A 260 -6.16 16.61 5.12
CA ILE A 260 -5.89 15.64 6.19
C ILE A 260 -4.37 15.55 6.44
N PHE A 261 -3.55 15.51 5.40
CA PHE A 261 -2.09 15.50 5.54
C PHE A 261 -1.56 16.76 6.25
N ARG A 262 -2.10 17.95 5.91
CA ARG A 262 -1.70 19.19 6.59
C ARG A 262 -2.03 19.18 8.07
N VAL A 263 -3.22 18.70 8.44
CA VAL A 263 -3.63 18.60 9.85
C VAL A 263 -2.71 17.59 10.58
N GLN A 264 -2.45 16.42 9.97
CA GLN A 264 -1.58 15.40 10.54
C GLN A 264 -0.13 15.87 10.70
N ALA A 265 0.38 16.64 9.73
CA ALA A 265 1.74 17.19 9.78
C ALA A 265 1.93 18.24 10.89
N GLY A 266 0.85 18.80 11.40
CA GLY A 266 0.87 19.73 12.54
C GLY A 266 0.97 19.05 13.90
N GLU A 267 0.76 17.74 14.00
CA GLU A 267 0.89 16.99 15.24
C GLU A 267 2.35 16.92 15.70
N SER A 268 2.59 16.94 17.00
CA SER A 268 3.91 16.82 17.60
C SER A 268 3.91 15.80 18.75
N GLY A 269 5.01 15.06 18.86
CA GLY A 269 5.12 13.95 19.79
C GLY A 269 4.52 12.64 19.26
N GLN A 270 5.17 11.53 19.58
CA GLN A 270 4.86 10.23 18.98
C GLN A 270 3.44 9.74 19.29
N ALA A 271 2.99 9.89 20.52
CA ALA A 271 1.64 9.48 20.92
C ALA A 271 0.56 10.28 20.17
N ALA A 272 0.70 11.62 20.07
CA ALA A 272 -0.23 12.47 19.34
C ALA A 272 -0.24 12.15 17.83
N LEU A 273 0.93 11.92 17.23
CA LEU A 273 1.05 11.51 15.82
C LEU A 273 0.30 10.19 15.56
N GLN A 274 0.48 9.18 16.43
CA GLN A 274 -0.13 7.86 16.25
C GLN A 274 -1.63 7.87 16.55
N ALA A 275 -2.08 8.56 17.61
CA ALA A 275 -3.49 8.77 17.90
C ALA A 275 -4.18 9.52 16.73
N GLY A 276 -3.58 10.61 16.29
CA GLY A 276 -4.05 11.38 15.13
C GLY A 276 -4.15 10.55 13.86
N GLN A 277 -3.15 9.71 13.59
CA GLN A 277 -3.16 8.76 12.46
C GLN A 277 -4.36 7.81 12.55
N MET A 278 -4.56 7.14 13.69
CA MET A 278 -5.66 6.20 13.88
C MET A 278 -7.02 6.85 13.70
N MET A 279 -7.22 8.04 14.26
CA MET A 279 -8.50 8.75 14.22
C MET A 279 -8.82 9.36 12.85
N ARG A 280 -7.79 9.71 12.06
CA ARG A 280 -7.96 10.29 10.70
C ARG A 280 -8.06 9.24 9.59
N ARG A 281 -7.73 7.96 9.87
CA ARG A 281 -7.83 6.86 8.89
C ARG A 281 -9.17 6.78 8.17
N PRO A 282 -10.33 6.82 8.83
CA PRO A 282 -11.62 6.73 8.14
C PRO A 282 -11.83 7.86 7.15
N LEU A 283 -11.48 9.10 7.53
CA LEU A 283 -11.60 10.28 6.66
C LEU A 283 -10.64 10.19 5.46
N LEU A 284 -9.41 9.75 5.71
CA LEU A 284 -8.44 9.50 4.64
C LEU A 284 -8.93 8.38 3.71
N GLY A 285 -9.46 7.29 4.28
CA GLY A 285 -10.06 6.20 3.53
C GLY A 285 -11.20 6.69 2.63
N LEU A 286 -12.08 7.54 3.12
CA LEU A 286 -13.16 8.15 2.32
C LEU A 286 -12.62 9.02 1.19
N ALA A 287 -11.59 9.83 1.44
CA ALA A 287 -10.96 10.65 0.41
C ALA A 287 -10.29 9.78 -0.67
N VAL A 288 -9.56 8.74 -0.30
CA VAL A 288 -8.93 7.80 -1.25
C VAL A 288 -9.99 6.99 -2.01
N ALA A 289 -11.06 6.54 -1.34
CA ALA A 289 -12.20 5.88 -2.00
C ALA A 289 -12.88 6.81 -3.03
N GLY A 290 -13.03 8.09 -2.70
CA GLY A 290 -13.51 9.12 -3.61
C GLY A 290 -12.64 9.25 -4.87
N ILE A 291 -11.32 9.33 -4.71
CA ILE A 291 -10.37 9.32 -5.84
C ILE A 291 -10.52 8.03 -6.65
N LEU A 292 -10.49 6.87 -6.00
CA LEU A 292 -10.57 5.56 -6.63
C LEU A 292 -11.85 5.39 -7.47
N LEU A 293 -12.99 5.81 -6.92
CA LEU A 293 -14.28 5.69 -7.59
C LEU A 293 -14.47 6.65 -8.76
N THR A 294 -13.88 7.84 -8.68
CA THR A 294 -14.12 8.92 -9.65
C THR A 294 -13.08 8.98 -10.76
N LEU A 295 -11.84 8.60 -10.47
CA LEU A 295 -10.72 8.65 -11.40
C LEU A 295 -10.97 7.90 -12.73
N PRO A 296 -11.56 6.68 -12.76
CA PRO A 296 -11.86 5.98 -14.01
C PRO A 296 -12.95 6.65 -14.86
N PHE A 297 -13.75 7.52 -14.27
CA PHE A 297 -14.80 8.28 -14.96
C PHE A 297 -14.39 9.74 -15.25
N ALA A 298 -13.22 10.19 -14.79
CA ALA A 298 -12.76 11.56 -14.93
C ALA A 298 -12.44 11.94 -16.40
N ALA A 299 -12.12 13.20 -16.64
CA ALA A 299 -11.71 13.71 -17.94
C ALA A 299 -10.47 12.97 -18.50
N ARG A 300 -10.43 12.84 -19.82
CA ARG A 300 -9.39 12.07 -20.53
C ARG A 300 -7.95 12.40 -20.13
N PRO A 301 -7.54 13.67 -19.95
CA PRO A 301 -6.17 13.99 -19.56
C PRO A 301 -5.78 13.34 -18.21
N LEU A 302 -6.65 13.41 -17.21
CA LEU A 302 -6.40 12.85 -15.89
C LEU A 302 -6.32 11.31 -15.95
N ARG A 303 -7.25 10.67 -16.67
CA ARG A 303 -7.21 9.22 -16.89
C ARG A 303 -5.95 8.77 -17.62
N PHE A 304 -5.53 9.53 -18.67
CA PHE A 304 -4.31 9.23 -19.40
C PHE A 304 -3.06 9.38 -18.51
N LEU A 305 -2.99 10.44 -17.70
CA LEU A 305 -1.88 10.65 -16.77
C LEU A 305 -1.73 9.46 -15.80
N MET A 306 -2.84 8.95 -15.28
CA MET A 306 -2.85 7.89 -14.27
C MET A 306 -2.84 6.46 -14.85
N GLY A 307 -3.31 6.28 -16.10
CA GLY A 307 -3.50 4.97 -16.72
C GLY A 307 -2.54 4.62 -17.87
N ASN A 308 -1.48 5.41 -18.07
CA ASN A 308 -0.53 5.18 -19.16
C ASN A 308 0.41 3.98 -18.91
N ARG A 309 1.21 3.64 -19.95
CA ARG A 309 2.12 2.48 -19.88
C ARG A 309 3.21 2.62 -18.81
N VAL A 310 3.68 3.83 -18.55
CA VAL A 310 4.70 4.11 -17.52
C VAL A 310 4.11 3.79 -16.14
N MET A 311 2.93 4.33 -15.84
CA MET A 311 2.23 4.02 -14.58
C MET A 311 1.94 2.52 -14.45
N GLY A 312 1.60 1.84 -15.55
CA GLY A 312 1.42 0.39 -15.56
C GLY A 312 2.68 -0.38 -15.19
N TRP A 313 3.83 0.04 -15.71
CA TRP A 313 5.13 -0.57 -15.39
C TRP A 313 5.55 -0.29 -13.94
N LEU A 314 5.47 0.96 -13.50
CA LEU A 314 5.77 1.35 -12.11
C LEU A 314 4.89 0.60 -11.11
N ALA A 315 3.59 0.46 -11.38
CA ALA A 315 2.68 -0.30 -10.54
C ALA A 315 3.02 -1.81 -10.50
N ALA A 316 3.56 -2.36 -11.59
CA ALA A 316 3.98 -3.76 -11.63
C ALA A 316 5.17 -4.05 -10.71
N VAL A 317 6.11 -3.10 -10.58
CA VAL A 317 7.30 -3.24 -9.72
C VAL A 317 7.10 -2.66 -8.31
N SER A 318 5.96 -2.00 -8.04
CA SER A 318 5.74 -1.20 -6.82
C SER A 318 5.83 -1.98 -5.52
N MET A 319 5.49 -3.27 -5.51
CA MET A 319 5.61 -4.12 -4.32
C MET A 319 7.08 -4.35 -3.96
N ASN A 320 7.92 -4.70 -4.93
CA ASN A 320 9.35 -4.90 -4.72
C ASN A 320 10.06 -3.57 -4.39
N TYR A 321 9.62 -2.47 -5.00
CA TYR A 321 10.06 -1.13 -4.64
C TYR A 321 9.75 -0.83 -3.17
N TYR A 322 8.52 -1.11 -2.72
CA TYR A 322 8.12 -0.92 -1.34
C TYR A 322 8.92 -1.77 -0.35
N LEU A 323 9.29 -3.01 -0.70
CA LEU A 323 10.12 -3.87 0.14
C LEU A 323 11.54 -3.33 0.34
N LEU A 324 12.09 -2.63 -0.66
CA LEU A 324 13.49 -2.18 -0.66
C LEU A 324 13.69 -0.77 -0.10
N HIS A 325 12.79 0.17 -0.40
CA HIS A 325 13.03 1.60 -0.34
C HIS A 325 13.58 2.10 1.01
N GLN A 326 12.98 1.67 2.13
CA GLN A 326 13.38 2.15 3.46
C GLN A 326 14.73 1.55 3.88
N ASN A 327 14.89 0.23 3.70
CA ASN A 327 16.16 -0.44 4.03
C ASN A 327 17.31 0.13 3.21
N LEU A 328 17.10 0.32 1.91
CA LEU A 328 18.11 0.89 1.02
C LEU A 328 18.49 2.31 1.46
N ALA A 329 17.53 3.15 1.80
CA ALA A 329 17.80 4.49 2.29
C ALA A 329 18.67 4.46 3.55
N VAL A 330 18.28 3.70 4.57
CA VAL A 330 19.04 3.60 5.83
C VAL A 330 20.48 3.13 5.56
N HIS A 331 20.65 2.11 4.72
CA HIS A 331 21.98 1.55 4.46
C HIS A 331 22.86 2.44 3.58
N LEU A 332 22.31 3.14 2.59
CA LEU A 332 23.08 4.14 1.82
C LEU A 332 23.65 5.23 2.72
N LYS A 333 22.83 5.77 3.63
CA LYS A 333 23.31 6.77 4.60
C LYS A 333 24.39 6.20 5.51
N ARG A 334 24.21 4.98 6.04
CA ARG A 334 25.20 4.32 6.88
C ARG A 334 26.53 4.05 6.17
N LEU A 335 26.48 3.77 4.86
CA LEU A 335 27.68 3.58 4.02
C LEU A 335 28.33 4.89 3.55
N GLY A 336 27.77 6.06 3.91
CA GLY A 336 28.24 7.35 3.44
C GLY A 336 28.06 7.58 1.93
N VAL A 337 26.97 7.05 1.36
CA VAL A 337 26.69 7.16 -0.09
C VAL A 337 25.45 8.02 -0.33
N PRO A 338 25.57 9.14 -1.08
CA PRO A 338 26.79 9.72 -1.65
C PRO A 338 27.72 10.30 -0.57
N PRO A 339 29.01 10.54 -0.88
CA PRO A 339 29.96 11.13 0.08
C PRO A 339 29.49 12.53 0.49
N SER A 340 29.73 12.87 1.76
CA SER A 340 29.38 14.16 2.36
C SER A 340 30.61 14.81 2.99
N VAL A 341 30.59 16.13 3.13
CA VAL A 341 31.62 16.89 3.86
C VAL A 341 31.32 16.86 5.36
N SER A 342 30.05 17.01 5.70
CA SER A 342 29.59 16.95 7.09
C SER A 342 29.43 15.51 7.58
N ALA A 343 29.72 15.27 8.86
CA ALA A 343 29.41 14.00 9.53
C ALA A 343 27.90 13.74 9.61
N GLU A 344 27.08 14.80 9.70
CA GLU A 344 25.62 14.74 9.67
C GLU A 344 25.03 15.66 8.59
N PRO A 345 25.12 15.29 7.31
CA PRO A 345 24.79 16.16 6.18
C PRO A 345 23.31 16.57 6.14
N ASN A 346 22.41 15.72 6.67
CA ASN A 346 20.99 16.05 6.81
C ASN A 346 20.76 17.20 7.81
N ARG A 347 21.41 17.17 8.99
CA ARG A 347 21.32 18.23 10.01
C ARG A 347 22.01 19.52 9.57
N ALA A 348 23.13 19.39 8.86
CA ALA A 348 23.84 20.52 8.31
C ALA A 348 23.10 21.19 7.12
N GLY A 349 22.03 20.57 6.60
CA GLY A 349 21.35 21.08 5.41
C GLY A 349 22.25 21.05 4.16
N GLU A 350 23.20 20.11 4.10
CA GLU A 350 24.25 20.07 3.09
C GLU A 350 23.67 19.89 1.68
N GLN A 351 23.97 20.84 0.79
CA GLN A 351 23.63 20.76 -0.63
C GLN A 351 24.91 20.65 -1.46
N PRO A 352 24.91 19.86 -2.53
CA PRO A 352 23.77 19.15 -3.13
C PRO A 352 23.48 17.76 -2.53
N TRP A 353 24.13 17.38 -1.42
CA TRP A 353 24.03 16.04 -0.82
C TRP A 353 22.57 15.59 -0.60
N GLN A 354 21.72 16.43 0.02
CA GLN A 354 20.32 16.07 0.31
C GLN A 354 19.56 15.69 -0.95
N LEU A 355 19.76 16.45 -2.05
CA LEU A 355 19.10 16.17 -3.33
C LEU A 355 19.67 14.91 -3.98
N GLN A 356 21.00 14.79 -4.05
CA GLN A 356 21.69 13.63 -4.63
C GLN A 356 21.29 12.33 -3.91
N TYR A 357 21.31 12.35 -2.58
CA TYR A 357 20.89 11.22 -1.76
C TYR A 357 19.44 10.81 -2.04
N THR A 358 18.52 11.78 -2.07
CA THR A 358 17.09 11.50 -2.32
C THR A 358 16.88 10.91 -3.71
N LEU A 359 17.51 11.46 -4.75
CA LEU A 359 17.43 10.94 -6.12
C LEU A 359 18.05 9.55 -6.24
N LEU A 360 19.18 9.33 -5.56
CA LEU A 360 19.85 8.03 -5.53
C LEU A 360 18.96 6.96 -4.86
N CYS A 361 18.30 7.31 -3.75
CA CYS A 361 17.34 6.42 -3.09
C CYS A 361 16.18 6.03 -4.03
N PHE A 362 15.60 6.99 -4.76
CA PHE A 362 14.56 6.68 -5.75
C PHE A 362 15.08 5.78 -6.86
N GLY A 363 16.23 6.13 -7.47
CA GLY A 363 16.79 5.41 -8.60
C GLY A 363 17.19 3.98 -8.25
N LEU A 364 17.92 3.78 -7.16
CA LEU A 364 18.39 2.46 -6.74
C LEU A 364 17.24 1.58 -6.23
N SER A 365 16.25 2.15 -5.53
CA SER A 365 15.04 1.40 -5.14
C SER A 365 14.26 0.92 -6.36
N LEU A 366 14.13 1.75 -7.40
CA LEU A 366 13.44 1.39 -8.63
C LEU A 366 14.21 0.33 -9.42
N LEU A 367 15.53 0.49 -9.55
CA LEU A 367 16.40 -0.50 -10.21
C LEU A 367 16.34 -1.84 -9.50
N GLY A 368 16.52 -1.87 -8.18
CA GLY A 368 16.44 -3.08 -7.38
C GLY A 368 15.07 -3.75 -7.48
N ALA A 369 13.98 -2.98 -7.45
CA ALA A 369 12.63 -3.48 -7.64
C ALA A 369 12.43 -4.13 -9.01
N ALA A 370 12.94 -3.51 -10.07
CA ALA A 370 12.90 -4.08 -11.43
C ALA A 370 13.67 -5.39 -11.51
N LEU A 371 14.89 -5.44 -10.94
CA LEU A 371 15.71 -6.65 -10.90
C LEU A 371 15.02 -7.79 -10.13
N ILE A 372 14.50 -7.52 -8.93
CA ILE A 372 13.78 -8.55 -8.14
C ILE A 372 12.53 -9.03 -8.89
N THR A 373 11.79 -8.12 -9.52
CA THR A 373 10.62 -8.50 -10.31
C THR A 373 10.98 -9.43 -11.47
N LEU A 374 12.08 -9.15 -12.18
CA LEU A 374 12.51 -9.91 -13.35
C LEU A 374 13.18 -11.23 -12.97
N LEU A 375 14.06 -11.21 -11.97
CA LEU A 375 14.96 -12.33 -11.65
C LEU A 375 14.38 -13.27 -10.58
N ILE A 376 13.48 -12.80 -9.72
CA ILE A 376 12.93 -13.58 -8.60
C ILE A 376 11.42 -13.76 -8.75
N GLU A 377 10.63 -12.69 -8.73
CA GLU A 377 9.16 -12.79 -8.72
C GLU A 377 8.62 -13.56 -9.93
N LYS A 378 8.95 -13.14 -11.14
CA LYS A 378 8.42 -13.76 -12.36
C LYS A 378 8.86 -15.20 -12.54
N PRO A 379 10.15 -15.59 -12.37
CA PRO A 379 10.57 -16.98 -12.45
C PRO A 379 9.91 -17.85 -11.39
N CYS A 380 9.92 -17.44 -10.13
CA CYS A 380 9.30 -18.20 -9.04
C CYS A 380 7.80 -18.38 -9.25
N ALA A 381 7.10 -17.33 -9.70
CA ALA A 381 5.67 -17.42 -10.03
C ALA A 381 5.38 -18.44 -11.15
N LYS A 382 6.26 -18.56 -12.16
CA LYS A 382 6.14 -19.57 -13.22
C LYS A 382 6.32 -21.00 -12.67
N VAL A 383 7.30 -21.20 -11.78
CA VAL A 383 7.55 -22.51 -11.15
C VAL A 383 6.37 -22.90 -10.27
N LEU A 384 5.94 -22.03 -9.36
CA LEU A 384 4.81 -22.27 -8.47
C LEU A 384 3.52 -22.56 -9.23
N LYS A 385 3.27 -21.84 -10.34
CA LYS A 385 2.12 -22.09 -11.21
C LYS A 385 2.13 -23.50 -11.78
N LYS A 386 3.29 -24.01 -12.22
CA LYS A 386 3.45 -25.39 -12.72
C LYS A 386 3.21 -26.40 -11.59
N MET A 387 3.75 -26.18 -10.40
CA MET A 387 3.54 -27.07 -9.23
C MET A 387 2.05 -27.15 -8.85
N PHE A 388 1.36 -26.01 -8.77
CA PHE A 388 -0.08 -25.97 -8.47
C PHE A 388 -0.96 -26.61 -9.55
N ALA A 389 -0.50 -26.64 -10.82
CA ALA A 389 -1.20 -27.32 -11.91
C ALA A 389 -1.05 -28.85 -11.84
N ARG A 390 0.16 -29.35 -11.51
CA ARG A 390 0.43 -30.79 -11.33
C ARG A 390 -0.38 -31.40 -10.20
N GLY A 391 -0.40 -30.77 -9.01
CA GLY A 391 -1.23 -31.24 -7.90
C GLY A 391 -2.74 -31.22 -8.14
N LYS A 392 -3.23 -30.58 -9.23
CA LYS A 392 -4.62 -30.71 -9.69
C LYS A 392 -4.83 -31.95 -10.54
N ALA A 393 -3.83 -32.42 -11.29
CA ALA A 393 -3.92 -33.60 -12.12
C ALA A 393 -3.87 -34.88 -11.25
N GLU A 394 -2.98 -34.91 -10.27
CA GLU A 394 -2.83 -36.03 -9.33
C GLU A 394 -4.05 -36.24 -8.42
N ASN A 395 -4.77 -35.17 -8.02
CA ASN A 395 -6.01 -35.25 -7.24
C ASN A 395 -7.27 -35.59 -8.08
N LYS A 396 -7.12 -35.79 -9.40
CA LYS A 396 -8.22 -36.21 -10.30
C LYS A 396 -8.04 -37.62 -10.86
N ALA A 397 -6.87 -38.21 -10.67
CA ALA A 397 -6.55 -39.62 -10.92
C ALA A 397 -6.78 -40.43 -9.64
#